data_65b3d9cf108872462fcd2e01e6fd2530
#
_entry.id   65b3d9cf108872462fcd2e01e6fd2530
#
_cell.length_a   1.000
_cell.length_b   1.000
_cell.length_c   1.000
_cell.angle_alpha   90.00
_cell.angle_beta   90.00
_cell.angle_gamma   90.00
#
_symmetry.space_group_name_H-M   'P 1'
#
loop_
_entity.id
_entity.type
_entity.pdbx_description
1 polymer ?
#
loop_
_entity_poly.entity_id
_entity_poly.type
_entity_poly.pdbx_seq_one_letter_code
_entity_poly.pdbx_strand_id
1 'polypeptide(L)'
;MYDEGTALADGTAAVNEVVVSTEDTAGESTETTSGTAPETTSPGQPAESGPRVDDSTAAGIAAAVREGLRTPGDLVEAAIERIRSRDRKVNAFSLLRVDAARAEARALAERADLDLLPLAGVPIAVKNNIDVTGEVTRGGSLAGPNSPAETDHPVVRRLRSAGAIVVGLSTTPEFGLWGATDSPERITRSPWNPRFGSGGSSGGSGAAVGAGLVPVAHGNDGLGSVRIPAACCGVVGIKPGRGLVPAEVGIDSWGGMTENGVLATTVADAALVLSVMADRPALAELETPPTLRIGLATAAPVPFTHVDRAWTAAARKAASLAAGAGHAVAVAELPYQGATFALALRWVANAAREAATVPYPERLQPRTRTHAALGRLVLKTGLVRSGQVDRIEARLLDYFERYDVVITPTLATAPPRARNWHTRPWLANVLANVRFSPFTPLWNLVGWPAISVPMGTHPRTGMPVAAQLAGPPGSESTLLHLAAQMETAQPWKRTSA
;
A
#
# COMPACT_ATOMS: atom_id res chain seq x y z
N MET A 1 -5.95 7.37 -68.57
CA MET A 1 -7.24 6.75 -68.97
C MET A 1 -7.81 6.19 -67.66
N TYR A 2 -8.93 6.80 -67.23
CA TYR A 2 -9.82 6.47 -66.09
C TYR A 2 -9.21 6.54 -64.68
N ASP A 3 -9.48 7.46 -63.84
CA ASP A 3 -10.67 8.24 -63.33
C ASP A 3 -11.50 7.47 -62.28
N GLU A 4 -11.88 8.29 -61.30
CA GLU A 4 -12.85 8.09 -60.22
C GLU A 4 -12.29 7.42 -58.95
N GLY A 5 -12.21 8.07 -57.82
CA GLY A 5 -13.13 9.04 -57.20
C GLY A 5 -13.98 8.33 -56.16
N THR A 6 -13.75 8.56 -54.89
CA THR A 6 -14.87 8.71 -53.93
C THR A 6 -14.35 8.75 -52.48
N ALA A 7 -14.61 9.86 -51.88
CA ALA A 7 -15.47 10.06 -50.69
C ALA A 7 -14.89 9.68 -49.32
N LEU A 8 -14.53 10.73 -48.64
CA LEU A 8 -14.43 10.82 -47.17
C LEU A 8 -15.72 10.38 -46.49
N ALA A 9 -15.63 9.47 -45.54
CA ALA A 9 -16.71 9.17 -44.62
C ALA A 9 -16.30 9.64 -43.22
N ASP A 10 -16.97 10.68 -42.77
CA ASP A 10 -17.02 11.14 -41.37
C ASP A 10 -17.55 10.00 -40.48
N GLY A 11 -16.71 9.56 -39.54
CA GLY A 11 -17.05 8.62 -38.49
C GLY A 11 -17.19 9.34 -37.14
N THR A 12 -18.33 9.98 -36.92
CA THR A 12 -18.73 10.43 -35.58
C THR A 12 -18.97 9.21 -34.70
N ALA A 13 -18.08 8.99 -33.74
CA ALA A 13 -18.26 7.98 -32.71
C ALA A 13 -19.35 8.42 -31.73
N ALA A 14 -20.43 7.65 -31.69
CA ALA A 14 -21.53 7.82 -30.76
C ALA A 14 -21.08 7.58 -29.33
N VAL A 15 -21.36 8.55 -28.47
CA VAL A 15 -21.23 8.45 -27.01
C VAL A 15 -22.36 7.57 -26.50
N ASN A 16 -22.06 6.37 -26.02
CA ASN A 16 -23.04 5.53 -25.31
C ASN A 16 -23.22 6.06 -23.90
N GLU A 17 -24.26 6.77 -23.62
CA GLU A 17 -24.80 7.05 -22.31
C GLU A 17 -25.33 5.75 -21.68
N VAL A 18 -24.83 5.41 -20.49
CA VAL A 18 -25.40 4.33 -19.68
C VAL A 18 -26.53 4.91 -18.85
N VAL A 19 -27.77 4.68 -19.28
CA VAL A 19 -28.99 4.97 -18.51
C VAL A 19 -29.16 3.87 -17.46
N VAL A 20 -29.11 4.23 -16.18
CA VAL A 20 -29.51 3.36 -15.08
C VAL A 20 -30.98 3.58 -14.79
N SER A 21 -31.82 2.59 -15.07
CA SER A 21 -33.24 2.56 -14.69
C SER A 21 -33.35 2.12 -13.22
N THR A 22 -34.03 2.95 -12.44
CA THR A 22 -34.51 2.61 -11.08
C THR A 22 -35.90 2.02 -11.20
N GLU A 23 -36.12 0.79 -10.77
CA GLU A 23 -37.42 0.23 -10.52
C GLU A 23 -37.80 0.32 -9.04
N ASP A 24 -38.86 1.08 -8.77
CA ASP A 24 -39.57 1.13 -7.50
C ASP A 24 -40.45 -0.11 -7.33
N THR A 25 -40.38 -0.77 -6.20
CA THR A 25 -41.45 -1.67 -5.72
C THR A 25 -41.83 -1.28 -4.30
N ALA A 26 -43.01 -0.68 -4.22
CA ALA A 26 -43.77 -0.48 -3.00
C ALA A 26 -44.43 -1.80 -2.55
N GLY A 27 -44.34 -2.12 -1.29
CA GLY A 27 -45.04 -3.22 -0.66
C GLY A 27 -45.59 -2.79 0.70
N GLU A 28 -46.92 -2.88 0.82
CA GLU A 28 -47.75 -2.41 1.93
C GLU A 28 -47.44 -3.07 3.27
N SER A 29 -47.58 -2.26 4.31
CA SER A 29 -47.57 -2.63 5.73
C SER A 29 -48.91 -3.06 6.23
N THR A 30 -48.95 -4.15 6.98
CA THR A 30 -50.07 -4.46 7.88
C THR A 30 -49.61 -4.34 9.34
N GLU A 31 -50.29 -3.46 10.06
CA GLU A 31 -50.20 -3.30 11.52
C GLU A 31 -50.79 -4.50 12.27
N THR A 32 -50.09 -4.96 13.30
CA THR A 32 -50.71 -5.69 14.39
C THR A 32 -50.17 -5.18 15.73
N THR A 33 -51.07 -4.62 16.48
CA THR A 33 -50.92 -4.16 17.86
C THR A 33 -50.91 -5.34 18.83
N SER A 34 -49.97 -5.40 19.81
CA SER A 34 -50.24 -5.94 21.14
C SER A 34 -49.14 -5.60 22.19
N GLY A 35 -49.59 -5.07 23.30
CA GLY A 35 -49.18 -5.48 24.64
C GLY A 35 -47.89 -4.93 25.24
N THR A 36 -47.99 -3.81 25.94
CA THR A 36 -47.03 -3.29 26.90
C THR A 36 -46.87 -4.14 28.13
N ALA A 37 -45.62 -4.51 28.45
CA ALA A 37 -45.22 -4.93 29.82
C ALA A 37 -44.11 -3.94 30.31
N PRO A 38 -44.05 -3.61 31.62
CA PRO A 38 -43.20 -2.51 32.12
C PRO A 38 -41.74 -2.94 32.21
N GLU A 39 -40.86 -2.09 31.63
CA GLU A 39 -39.41 -2.19 31.77
C GLU A 39 -38.96 -1.89 33.20
N THR A 40 -38.24 -2.81 33.77
CA THR A 40 -37.44 -2.59 34.99
C THR A 40 -36.17 -1.83 34.62
N THR A 41 -36.08 -0.60 35.09
CA THR A 41 -34.89 0.25 34.98
C THR A 41 -33.74 -0.33 35.81
N SER A 42 -32.71 -0.83 35.15
CA SER A 42 -31.40 -1.10 35.75
C SER A 42 -30.68 0.22 36.02
N PRO A 43 -29.91 0.34 37.12
CA PRO A 43 -29.22 1.56 37.46
C PRO A 43 -28.14 1.87 36.41
N GLY A 44 -28.18 3.11 35.91
CA GLY A 44 -27.29 3.60 34.84
C GLY A 44 -25.82 3.47 35.18
N GLN A 45 -25.06 2.93 34.24
CA GLN A 45 -23.63 3.16 34.20
C GLN A 45 -23.35 4.69 34.06
N PRO A 46 -22.37 5.22 34.79
CA PRO A 46 -22.01 6.63 34.65
C PRO A 46 -21.53 6.87 33.21
N ALA A 47 -22.15 7.84 32.56
CA ALA A 47 -21.73 8.35 31.27
C ALA A 47 -20.30 8.89 31.40
N GLU A 48 -19.33 8.22 30.78
CA GLU A 48 -17.99 8.80 30.58
C GLU A 48 -18.11 9.99 29.62
N SER A 49 -18.30 11.19 30.17
CA SER A 49 -18.41 12.46 29.46
C SER A 49 -17.03 13.13 29.29
N GLY A 50 -16.06 12.39 28.75
CA GLY A 50 -14.81 12.97 28.26
C GLY A 50 -14.83 13.04 26.74
N PRO A 51 -14.04 13.93 26.11
CA PRO A 51 -13.88 13.95 24.65
C PRO A 51 -13.40 12.57 24.18
N ARG A 52 -14.15 11.94 23.26
CA ARG A 52 -13.76 10.63 22.71
C ARG A 52 -12.56 10.84 21.81
N VAL A 53 -11.39 10.36 22.26
CA VAL A 53 -10.17 10.35 21.47
C VAL A 53 -10.24 9.22 20.44
N ASP A 54 -9.98 9.52 19.16
CA ASP A 54 -9.87 8.51 18.11
C ASP A 54 -8.46 7.87 18.09
N ASP A 55 -8.22 6.93 18.99
CA ASP A 55 -6.95 6.17 19.06
C ASP A 55 -6.75 5.23 17.85
N SER A 56 -7.66 5.20 16.88
CA SER A 56 -7.56 4.35 15.68
C SER A 56 -6.82 5.02 14.52
N THR A 57 -6.55 6.32 14.60
CA THR A 57 -5.88 7.12 13.57
C THR A 57 -4.60 7.77 14.11
N ALA A 58 -3.61 7.98 13.24
CA ALA A 58 -2.38 8.69 13.62
C ALA A 58 -2.67 10.15 13.96
N ALA A 59 -3.53 10.79 13.19
CA ALA A 59 -3.94 12.17 13.43
C ALA A 59 -4.66 12.34 14.78
N GLY A 60 -5.60 11.43 15.11
CA GLY A 60 -6.32 11.44 16.38
C GLY A 60 -5.40 11.22 17.59
N ILE A 61 -4.48 10.25 17.48
CA ILE A 61 -3.45 10.00 18.50
C ILE A 61 -2.58 11.25 18.73
N ALA A 62 -2.04 11.82 17.66
CA ALA A 62 -1.19 13.00 17.77
C ALA A 62 -1.93 14.21 18.35
N ALA A 63 -3.19 14.41 17.98
CA ALA A 63 -4.03 15.46 18.57
C ALA A 63 -4.22 15.24 20.08
N ALA A 64 -4.57 14.02 20.50
CA ALA A 64 -4.79 13.69 21.90
C ALA A 64 -3.53 13.90 22.78
N VAL A 65 -2.34 13.63 22.22
CA VAL A 65 -1.08 13.89 22.93
C VAL A 65 -0.82 15.38 23.04
N ARG A 66 -0.98 16.15 21.96
CA ARG A 66 -0.79 17.60 21.95
C ARG A 66 -1.74 18.34 22.90
N GLU A 67 -2.97 17.84 23.05
CA GLU A 67 -3.99 18.36 23.95
C GLU A 67 -3.84 17.86 25.40
N GLY A 68 -2.83 17.00 25.68
CA GLY A 68 -2.59 16.43 27.02
C GLY A 68 -3.63 15.42 27.48
N LEU A 69 -4.49 14.92 26.58
CA LEU A 69 -5.53 13.92 26.87
C LEU A 69 -4.95 12.50 26.99
N ARG A 70 -3.81 12.25 26.35
CA ARG A 70 -3.10 10.97 26.39
C ARG A 70 -1.60 11.20 26.53
N THR A 71 -0.90 10.30 27.19
CA THR A 71 0.56 10.33 27.22
C THR A 71 1.16 9.44 26.13
N PRO A 72 2.37 9.75 25.61
CA PRO A 72 3.09 8.85 24.72
C PRO A 72 3.27 7.46 25.32
N GLY A 73 3.48 7.36 26.63
CA GLY A 73 3.62 6.10 27.37
C GLY A 73 2.37 5.22 27.30
N ASP A 74 1.19 5.78 27.57
CA ASP A 74 -0.08 5.04 27.53
C ASP A 74 -0.36 4.48 26.11
N LEU A 75 -0.05 5.27 25.08
CA LEU A 75 -0.26 4.88 23.68
C LEU A 75 0.67 3.75 23.25
N VAL A 76 1.93 3.78 23.70
CA VAL A 76 2.90 2.70 23.45
C VAL A 76 2.49 1.42 24.17
N GLU A 77 2.08 1.49 25.45
CA GLU A 77 1.61 0.30 26.18
C GLU A 77 0.36 -0.28 25.53
N ALA A 78 -0.60 0.56 25.14
CA ALA A 78 -1.79 0.11 24.43
C ALA A 78 -1.45 -0.56 23.09
N ALA A 79 -0.47 -0.06 22.34
CA ALA A 79 -0.01 -0.67 21.10
C ALA A 79 0.70 -2.01 21.36
N ILE A 80 1.59 -2.07 22.36
CA ILE A 80 2.29 -3.31 22.76
C ILE A 80 1.28 -4.39 23.16
N GLU A 81 0.28 -4.04 23.95
CA GLU A 81 -0.76 -4.99 24.39
C GLU A 81 -1.60 -5.49 23.19
N ARG A 82 -2.02 -4.61 22.29
CA ARG A 82 -2.71 -5.02 21.05
C ARG A 82 -1.86 -5.97 20.22
N ILE A 83 -0.56 -5.69 20.08
CA ILE A 83 0.35 -6.54 19.31
C ILE A 83 0.51 -7.91 20.00
N ARG A 84 0.77 -7.95 21.30
CA ARG A 84 0.93 -9.21 22.07
C ARG A 84 -0.31 -10.10 22.02
N SER A 85 -1.49 -9.51 22.10
CA SER A 85 -2.75 -10.24 22.11
C SER A 85 -3.18 -10.71 20.71
N ARG A 86 -2.87 -9.96 19.65
CA ARG A 86 -3.46 -10.18 18.31
C ARG A 86 -2.47 -10.61 17.23
N ASP A 87 -1.18 -10.28 17.33
CA ASP A 87 -0.21 -10.54 16.24
C ASP A 87 -0.03 -12.02 15.90
N ARG A 88 -0.26 -12.93 16.86
CA ARG A 88 -0.20 -14.38 16.63
C ARG A 88 -1.09 -14.85 15.46
N LYS A 89 -2.18 -14.12 15.14
CA LYS A 89 -3.10 -14.45 14.06
C LYS A 89 -2.55 -14.08 12.69
N VAL A 90 -1.74 -13.02 12.63
CA VAL A 90 -1.26 -12.42 11.37
C VAL A 90 0.25 -12.53 11.19
N ASN A 91 1.05 -12.61 12.26
CA ASN A 91 2.52 -12.62 12.25
C ASN A 91 3.09 -11.41 11.48
N ALA A 92 2.65 -10.22 11.85
CA ALA A 92 3.04 -8.97 11.22
C ALA A 92 4.44 -8.49 11.62
N PHE A 93 4.86 -8.80 12.85
CA PHE A 93 6.14 -8.32 13.40
C PHE A 93 7.22 -9.39 13.38
N SER A 94 8.42 -8.99 12.93
CA SER A 94 9.65 -9.79 13.08
C SER A 94 10.31 -9.54 14.44
N LEU A 95 10.16 -8.32 14.97
CA LEU A 95 10.72 -7.88 16.23
C LEU A 95 9.81 -6.84 16.90
N LEU A 96 9.60 -6.95 18.21
CA LEU A 96 8.99 -5.89 19.03
C LEU A 96 10.06 -5.18 19.83
N ARG A 97 10.04 -3.85 19.82
CA ARG A 97 11.01 -2.97 20.48
C ARG A 97 10.48 -2.46 21.84
N VAL A 98 9.98 -3.38 22.66
CA VAL A 98 9.23 -3.03 23.89
C VAL A 98 9.96 -2.02 24.75
N ASP A 99 11.20 -2.33 25.16
CA ASP A 99 11.95 -1.49 26.10
C ASP A 99 12.45 -0.20 25.42
N ALA A 100 12.86 -0.29 24.14
CA ALA A 100 13.25 0.88 23.37
C ALA A 100 12.07 1.81 23.11
N ALA A 101 10.89 1.28 22.74
CA ALA A 101 9.68 2.09 22.55
C ALA A 101 9.23 2.81 23.83
N ARG A 102 9.34 2.13 24.98
CA ARG A 102 9.09 2.74 26.29
C ARG A 102 10.08 3.86 26.62
N ALA A 103 11.36 3.66 26.29
CA ALA A 103 12.38 4.69 26.50
C ALA A 103 12.15 5.90 25.59
N GLU A 104 11.81 5.64 24.29
CA GLU A 104 11.45 6.68 23.33
C GLU A 104 10.21 7.46 23.79
N ALA A 105 9.19 6.78 24.33
CA ALA A 105 7.98 7.43 24.84
C ALA A 105 8.27 8.36 26.05
N ARG A 106 9.13 7.92 26.97
CA ARG A 106 9.55 8.78 28.11
C ARG A 106 10.32 10.01 27.64
N ALA A 107 11.30 9.81 26.75
CA ALA A 107 12.09 10.92 26.22
C ALA A 107 11.22 11.90 25.41
N LEU A 108 10.22 11.39 24.67
CA LEU A 108 9.27 12.22 23.94
C LEU A 108 8.40 13.07 24.86
N ALA A 109 7.93 12.50 25.98
CA ALA A 109 7.09 13.21 26.97
C ALA A 109 7.81 14.39 27.64
N GLU A 110 9.14 14.37 27.66
CA GLU A 110 9.97 15.45 28.25
C GLU A 110 10.31 16.56 27.24
N ARG A 111 9.91 16.44 25.96
CA ARG A 111 10.20 17.45 24.95
C ARG A 111 9.38 18.71 25.15
N ALA A 112 10.04 19.85 25.07
CA ALA A 112 9.41 21.17 25.21
C ALA A 112 8.52 21.55 23.98
N ASP A 113 8.71 20.88 22.83
CA ASP A 113 8.00 21.12 21.59
C ASP A 113 6.99 20.00 21.25
N LEU A 114 6.59 19.19 22.24
CA LEU A 114 5.69 18.04 22.07
C LEU A 114 4.36 18.44 21.41
N ASP A 115 3.84 19.60 21.74
CA ASP A 115 2.60 20.18 21.21
C ASP A 115 2.69 20.62 19.73
N LEU A 116 3.90 20.74 19.20
CA LEU A 116 4.15 21.10 17.80
C LEU A 116 4.39 19.88 16.89
N LEU A 117 4.56 18.69 17.47
CA LEU A 117 4.95 17.51 16.69
C LEU A 117 3.77 16.91 15.92
N PRO A 118 3.87 16.76 14.60
CA PRO A 118 2.77 16.24 13.76
C PRO A 118 2.42 14.78 14.04
N LEU A 119 3.36 13.98 14.57
CA LEU A 119 3.18 12.57 14.91
C LEU A 119 3.40 12.30 16.41
N ALA A 120 3.08 13.29 17.28
CA ALA A 120 3.28 13.20 18.73
C ALA A 120 2.71 11.90 19.31
N GLY A 121 3.58 11.01 19.79
CA GLY A 121 3.22 9.74 20.44
C GLY A 121 2.63 8.65 19.53
N VAL A 122 2.62 8.82 18.21
CA VAL A 122 2.06 7.85 17.27
C VAL A 122 2.91 6.56 17.22
N PRO A 123 2.37 5.40 17.61
CA PRO A 123 3.07 4.14 17.49
C PRO A 123 3.10 3.68 16.01
N ILE A 124 4.29 3.43 15.49
CA ILE A 124 4.49 3.04 14.08
C ILE A 124 5.28 1.73 13.95
N ALA A 125 4.94 0.92 12.95
CA ALA A 125 5.77 -0.20 12.51
C ALA A 125 6.68 0.21 11.35
N VAL A 126 7.94 -0.20 11.38
CA VAL A 126 8.91 0.01 10.29
C VAL A 126 9.23 -1.33 9.64
N LYS A 127 9.26 -1.38 8.31
CA LYS A 127 9.61 -2.59 7.57
C LYS A 127 11.07 -2.97 7.83
N ASN A 128 11.32 -4.24 8.14
CA ASN A 128 12.67 -4.74 8.50
C ASN A 128 13.59 -4.89 7.26
N ASN A 129 13.80 -3.80 6.54
CA ASN A 129 14.76 -3.70 5.44
C ASN A 129 15.31 -2.28 5.24
N ILE A 130 15.08 -1.40 6.22
CA ILE A 130 15.79 -0.14 6.42
C ILE A 130 16.26 -0.07 7.85
N ASP A 131 17.31 0.69 8.10
CA ASP A 131 17.99 0.73 9.39
C ASP A 131 17.19 1.49 10.46
N VAL A 132 17.07 0.84 11.61
CA VAL A 132 16.60 1.42 12.88
C VAL A 132 17.72 1.24 13.90
N THR A 133 18.20 2.32 14.44
CA THR A 133 19.33 2.32 15.41
C THR A 133 19.12 1.29 16.52
N GLY A 134 20.15 0.47 16.76
CA GLY A 134 20.16 -0.59 17.77
C GLY A 134 19.51 -1.90 17.32
N GLU A 135 18.92 -1.98 16.12
CA GLU A 135 18.24 -3.16 15.59
C GLU A 135 18.96 -3.75 14.38
N VAL A 136 18.80 -5.06 14.18
CA VAL A 136 19.41 -5.76 13.04
C VAL A 136 18.48 -5.68 11.82
N THR A 137 18.95 -5.09 10.73
CA THR A 137 18.25 -5.01 9.45
C THR A 137 18.42 -6.31 8.66
N ARG A 138 17.52 -7.27 8.84
CA ARG A 138 17.65 -8.60 8.23
C ARG A 138 17.09 -8.70 6.78
N GLY A 139 16.24 -7.81 6.38
CA GLY A 139 15.62 -7.88 5.05
C GLY A 139 14.86 -9.20 4.78
N GLY A 140 14.30 -9.84 5.82
CA GLY A 140 13.62 -11.15 5.70
C GLY A 140 14.57 -12.31 5.37
N SER A 141 15.89 -12.17 5.53
CA SER A 141 16.94 -13.12 5.14
C SER A 141 17.79 -13.56 6.33
N LEU A 142 18.21 -14.81 6.29
CA LEU A 142 19.28 -15.32 7.16
C LEU A 142 20.69 -15.04 6.58
N ALA A 143 20.75 -14.59 5.32
CA ALA A 143 22.00 -14.23 4.64
C ALA A 143 22.47 -12.79 4.92
N GLY A 144 21.61 -11.96 5.54
CA GLY A 144 21.88 -10.57 5.90
C GLY A 144 22.82 -10.40 7.10
N PRO A 145 23.13 -9.15 7.48
CA PRO A 145 23.97 -8.83 8.62
C PRO A 145 23.40 -9.34 9.94
N ASN A 146 24.28 -9.52 10.92
CA ASN A 146 23.91 -9.87 12.30
C ASN A 146 24.19 -8.75 13.31
N SER A 147 24.87 -7.67 12.89
CA SER A 147 25.14 -6.50 13.73
C SER A 147 23.96 -5.51 13.68
N PRO A 148 23.62 -4.88 14.81
CA PRO A 148 22.67 -3.80 14.84
C PRO A 148 23.14 -2.61 14.01
N ALA A 149 22.18 -1.84 13.46
CA ALA A 149 22.44 -0.60 12.79
C ALA A 149 22.91 0.48 13.80
N GLU A 150 23.93 1.25 13.42
CA GLU A 150 24.48 2.32 14.25
C GLU A 150 23.68 3.62 14.14
N THR A 151 23.02 3.82 13.01
CA THR A 151 22.24 5.03 12.72
C THR A 151 20.88 4.68 12.10
N ASP A 152 19.91 5.57 12.32
CA ASP A 152 18.61 5.46 11.65
C ASP A 152 18.72 5.79 10.16
N HIS A 153 18.00 5.06 9.35
CA HIS A 153 17.68 5.47 7.98
C HIS A 153 17.04 6.88 7.97
N PRO A 154 17.30 7.74 6.95
CA PRO A 154 16.74 9.11 6.92
C PRO A 154 15.22 9.18 7.16
N VAL A 155 14.44 8.25 6.63
CA VAL A 155 12.99 8.17 6.86
C VAL A 155 12.67 7.91 8.35
N VAL A 156 13.38 7.00 9.00
CA VAL A 156 13.18 6.70 10.43
C VAL A 156 13.52 7.91 11.29
N ARG A 157 14.61 8.59 10.96
CA ARG A 157 14.99 9.86 11.63
C ARG A 157 13.89 10.91 11.53
N ARG A 158 13.33 11.14 10.32
CA ARG A 158 12.24 12.11 10.11
C ARG A 158 11.00 11.73 10.91
N LEU A 159 10.60 10.46 10.90
CA LEU A 159 9.45 9.98 11.68
C LEU A 159 9.63 10.18 13.18
N ARG A 160 10.81 9.83 13.74
CA ARG A 160 11.11 10.05 15.16
C ARG A 160 11.20 11.52 15.51
N SER A 161 11.81 12.34 14.67
CA SER A 161 11.88 13.78 14.88
C SER A 161 10.49 14.43 14.92
N ALA A 162 9.55 13.90 14.16
CA ALA A 162 8.14 14.31 14.15
C ALA A 162 7.31 13.74 15.32
N GLY A 163 7.91 12.97 16.23
CA GLY A 163 7.25 12.43 17.42
C GLY A 163 6.70 11.01 17.29
N ALA A 164 6.91 10.32 16.18
CA ALA A 164 6.51 8.92 16.05
C ALA A 164 7.41 7.99 16.88
N ILE A 165 6.83 6.92 17.43
CA ILE A 165 7.53 5.93 18.23
C ILE A 165 7.56 4.59 17.50
N VAL A 166 8.75 4.07 17.21
CA VAL A 166 8.92 2.79 16.51
C VAL A 166 8.70 1.63 17.47
N VAL A 167 7.48 1.04 17.46
CA VAL A 167 7.12 -0.06 18.37
C VAL A 167 7.64 -1.43 17.94
N GLY A 168 8.00 -1.57 16.65
CA GLY A 168 8.55 -2.84 16.16
C GLY A 168 8.89 -2.82 14.68
N LEU A 169 9.60 -3.88 14.26
CA LEU A 169 10.00 -4.12 12.88
C LEU A 169 9.04 -5.13 12.24
N SER A 170 8.45 -4.75 11.10
CA SER A 170 7.47 -5.59 10.41
C SER A 170 8.14 -6.60 9.47
N THR A 171 7.46 -7.73 9.24
CA THR A 171 7.96 -8.82 8.39
C THR A 171 8.01 -8.44 6.91
N THR A 172 8.99 -9.01 6.22
CA THR A 172 9.19 -8.92 4.76
C THR A 172 9.71 -10.26 4.23
N PRO A 173 9.45 -10.66 2.99
CA PRO A 173 10.14 -11.78 2.37
C PRO A 173 11.59 -11.39 2.06
N GLU A 174 12.44 -12.39 1.79
CA GLU A 174 13.87 -12.19 1.54
C GLU A 174 14.13 -11.10 0.51
N PHE A 175 14.87 -10.04 0.93
CA PHE A 175 15.23 -8.80 0.20
C PHE A 175 14.04 -8.07 -0.47
N GLY A 176 12.84 -8.29 0.03
CA GLY A 176 11.65 -7.68 -0.58
C GLY A 176 11.30 -8.20 -1.99
N LEU A 177 11.89 -9.31 -2.43
CA LEU A 177 11.79 -9.83 -3.79
C LEU A 177 10.41 -10.36 -4.17
N TRP A 178 9.57 -10.77 -3.20
CA TRP A 178 8.38 -11.57 -3.46
C TRP A 178 7.10 -10.88 -2.98
N GLY A 179 6.01 -11.05 -3.73
CA GLY A 179 4.68 -10.54 -3.37
C GLY A 179 3.93 -11.41 -2.34
N ALA A 180 4.56 -12.46 -1.81
CA ALA A 180 4.10 -13.22 -0.67
C ALA A 180 5.12 -13.07 0.47
N THR A 181 4.63 -12.65 1.65
CA THR A 181 5.51 -12.41 2.81
C THR A 181 5.60 -13.67 3.65
N ASP A 182 6.68 -14.40 3.43
CA ASP A 182 7.05 -15.59 4.19
C ASP A 182 8.57 -15.73 4.32
N SER A 183 8.99 -16.36 5.39
CA SER A 183 10.37 -16.71 5.70
C SER A 183 10.43 -18.13 6.30
N PRO A 184 11.62 -18.71 6.51
CA PRO A 184 11.74 -19.97 7.23
C PRO A 184 11.11 -19.96 8.63
N GLU A 185 11.04 -18.79 9.26
CA GLU A 185 10.55 -18.64 10.63
C GLU A 185 9.05 -18.43 10.72
N ARG A 186 8.44 -17.75 9.72
CA ARG A 186 7.03 -17.34 9.80
C ARG A 186 6.37 -17.04 8.45
N ILE A 187 5.04 -17.11 8.46
CA ILE A 187 4.19 -16.74 7.33
C ILE A 187 3.28 -15.60 7.80
N THR A 188 3.34 -14.47 7.10
CA THR A 188 2.46 -13.33 7.37
C THR A 188 1.12 -13.52 6.66
N ARG A 189 0.03 -13.36 7.40
CA ARG A 189 -1.32 -13.66 6.96
C ARG A 189 -2.15 -12.40 6.82
N SER A 190 -3.12 -12.43 5.90
CA SER A 190 -4.12 -11.38 5.84
C SER A 190 -4.97 -11.37 7.12
N PRO A 191 -5.20 -10.18 7.72
CA PRO A 191 -6.05 -10.06 8.88
C PRO A 191 -7.54 -10.36 8.58
N TRP A 192 -7.97 -10.26 7.33
CA TRP A 192 -9.35 -10.50 6.91
C TRP A 192 -9.66 -11.98 6.69
N ASN A 193 -8.71 -12.73 6.15
CA ASN A 193 -8.84 -14.17 5.96
C ASN A 193 -7.46 -14.84 6.08
N PRO A 194 -7.15 -15.49 7.22
CA PRO A 194 -5.81 -16.04 7.50
C PRO A 194 -5.42 -17.23 6.60
N ARG A 195 -6.33 -17.72 5.75
CA ARG A 195 -6.01 -18.70 4.71
C ARG A 195 -5.18 -18.09 3.58
N PHE A 196 -5.17 -16.77 3.45
CA PHE A 196 -4.43 -16.02 2.44
C PHE A 196 -3.25 -15.28 3.06
N GLY A 197 -2.21 -15.01 2.25
CA GLY A 197 -1.11 -14.14 2.63
C GLY A 197 -1.53 -12.67 2.67
N SER A 198 -0.79 -11.87 3.38
CA SER A 198 -0.96 -10.41 3.49
C SER A 198 -0.49 -9.64 2.26
N GLY A 199 -0.10 -10.34 1.18
CA GLY A 199 0.65 -9.71 0.08
C GLY A 199 2.11 -9.50 0.46
N GLY A 200 2.81 -8.68 -0.31
CA GLY A 200 4.24 -8.41 -0.12
C GLY A 200 4.77 -7.34 -1.10
N SER A 201 5.98 -6.87 -0.79
CA SER A 201 6.90 -7.33 0.24
C SER A 201 6.71 -6.66 1.62
N SER A 202 6.00 -5.52 1.75
CA SER A 202 5.66 -4.91 3.05
C SER A 202 4.44 -5.59 3.68
N GLY A 203 4.37 -6.93 3.64
CA GLY A 203 3.21 -7.69 4.09
C GLY A 203 2.98 -7.60 5.59
N GLY A 204 4.07 -7.50 6.39
CA GLY A 204 3.98 -7.26 7.82
C GLY A 204 3.38 -5.88 8.13
N SER A 205 3.81 -4.84 7.42
CA SER A 205 3.27 -3.48 7.58
C SER A 205 1.77 -3.43 7.26
N GLY A 206 1.36 -4.01 6.11
CA GLY A 206 -0.05 -4.09 5.75
C GLY A 206 -0.89 -4.89 6.75
N ALA A 207 -0.38 -6.03 7.23
CA ALA A 207 -1.06 -6.86 8.22
C ALA A 207 -1.18 -6.15 9.58
N ALA A 208 -0.13 -5.42 10.01
CA ALA A 208 -0.15 -4.67 11.27
C ALA A 208 -1.23 -3.58 11.27
N VAL A 209 -1.32 -2.80 10.18
CA VAL A 209 -2.33 -1.74 10.05
C VAL A 209 -3.71 -2.34 9.88
N GLY A 210 -3.90 -3.30 8.96
CA GLY A 210 -5.21 -3.93 8.71
C GLY A 210 -5.77 -4.73 9.89
N ALA A 211 -4.92 -5.21 10.80
CA ALA A 211 -5.33 -5.85 12.06
C ALA A 211 -5.56 -4.84 13.19
N GLY A 212 -5.35 -3.54 12.97
CA GLY A 212 -5.46 -2.51 14.01
C GLY A 212 -4.42 -2.61 15.11
N LEU A 213 -3.22 -3.14 14.82
CA LEU A 213 -2.13 -3.24 15.77
C LEU A 213 -1.41 -1.88 15.92
N VAL A 214 -1.29 -1.15 14.84
CA VAL A 214 -0.80 0.23 14.75
C VAL A 214 -1.65 1.00 13.73
N PRO A 215 -1.82 2.31 13.84
CA PRO A 215 -2.62 3.10 12.90
C PRO A 215 -1.96 3.24 11.53
N VAL A 216 -0.63 3.32 11.53
CA VAL A 216 0.20 3.53 10.33
C VAL A 216 1.46 2.67 10.37
N ALA A 217 2.01 2.38 9.19
CA ALA A 217 3.27 1.66 9.07
C ALA A 217 4.07 2.18 7.86
N HIS A 218 5.39 2.18 8.02
CA HIS A 218 6.32 2.35 6.92
C HIS A 218 6.39 1.07 6.09
N GLY A 219 6.49 1.23 4.78
CA GLY A 219 6.84 0.19 3.82
C GLY A 219 7.70 0.75 2.70
N ASN A 220 8.20 -0.09 1.82
CA ASN A 220 8.81 0.36 0.57
C ASN A 220 8.30 -0.46 -0.61
N ASP A 221 8.38 0.12 -1.81
CA ASP A 221 7.68 -0.35 -2.99
C ASP A 221 8.60 -0.32 -4.21
N GLY A 222 9.13 -1.49 -4.57
CA GLY A 222 9.99 -1.67 -5.75
C GLY A 222 9.25 -2.25 -6.98
N LEU A 223 8.14 -2.98 -6.76
CA LEU A 223 7.27 -3.53 -7.82
C LEU A 223 5.80 -3.61 -7.35
N GLY A 224 5.40 -2.76 -6.40
CA GLY A 224 4.07 -2.76 -5.82
C GLY A 224 4.05 -3.08 -4.31
N SER A 225 5.21 -3.10 -3.67
CA SER A 225 5.37 -3.68 -2.33
C SER A 225 4.77 -2.87 -1.16
N VAL A 226 4.21 -1.70 -1.38
CA VAL A 226 3.30 -0.97 -0.47
C VAL A 226 1.85 -1.22 -0.90
N ARG A 227 1.56 -1.05 -2.19
CA ARG A 227 0.21 -1.11 -2.79
C ARG A 227 -0.39 -2.52 -2.77
N ILE A 228 0.42 -3.55 -3.02
CA ILE A 228 0.00 -4.96 -2.95
C ILE A 228 -0.50 -5.32 -1.54
N PRO A 229 0.31 -5.14 -0.46
CA PRO A 229 -0.17 -5.45 0.88
C PRO A 229 -1.31 -4.53 1.34
N ALA A 230 -1.35 -3.27 0.91
CA ALA A 230 -2.48 -2.39 1.16
C ALA A 230 -3.78 -3.00 0.63
N ALA A 231 -3.80 -3.44 -0.64
CA ALA A 231 -4.94 -4.11 -1.25
C ALA A 231 -5.32 -5.44 -0.57
N CYS A 232 -4.32 -6.23 -0.12
CA CYS A 232 -4.54 -7.51 0.56
C CYS A 232 -5.04 -7.37 2.00
N CYS A 233 -4.75 -6.24 2.64
CA CYS A 233 -5.07 -5.98 4.05
C CYS A 233 -6.18 -4.94 4.24
N GLY A 234 -6.73 -4.38 3.16
CA GLY A 234 -7.87 -3.44 3.19
C GLY A 234 -7.51 -2.08 3.77
N VAL A 235 -6.31 -1.61 3.50
CA VAL A 235 -5.79 -0.32 3.96
C VAL A 235 -5.35 0.54 2.78
N VAL A 236 -5.13 1.82 3.02
CA VAL A 236 -4.53 2.75 2.05
C VAL A 236 -3.02 2.47 1.95
N GLY A 237 -2.49 2.49 0.72
CA GLY A 237 -1.05 2.37 0.52
C GLY A 237 -0.55 3.28 -0.57
N ILE A 238 0.30 4.26 -0.23
CA ILE A 238 0.86 5.21 -1.19
C ILE A 238 2.35 4.96 -1.43
N LYS A 239 2.70 4.87 -2.70
CA LYS A 239 4.08 4.94 -3.22
C LYS A 239 4.27 6.31 -3.87
N PRO A 240 5.14 7.18 -3.32
CA PRO A 240 5.44 8.48 -3.93
C PRO A 240 6.19 8.34 -5.26
N GLY A 241 6.33 9.41 -5.97
CA GLY A 241 7.24 9.54 -7.11
C GLY A 241 8.69 9.44 -6.69
N ARG A 242 9.55 9.11 -7.66
CA ARG A 242 10.99 8.95 -7.43
C ARG A 242 11.60 10.23 -6.88
N GLY A 243 12.35 10.06 -5.76
CA GLY A 243 13.12 11.14 -5.16
C GLY A 243 12.31 12.09 -4.26
N LEU A 244 11.00 11.89 -4.08
CA LEU A 244 10.22 12.68 -3.13
C LEU A 244 10.60 12.34 -1.67
N VAL A 245 10.81 11.07 -1.39
CA VAL A 245 11.24 10.56 -0.09
C VAL A 245 12.62 9.94 -0.23
N PRO A 246 13.57 10.10 0.73
CA PRO A 246 14.84 9.38 0.69
C PRO A 246 14.61 7.88 0.50
N ALA A 247 15.14 7.31 -0.59
CA ALA A 247 14.92 5.90 -0.93
C ALA A 247 15.87 4.99 -0.14
N GLU A 248 17.16 4.98 -0.45
CA GLU A 248 18.24 4.25 0.26
C GLU A 248 17.85 2.80 0.67
N VAL A 249 17.17 2.08 -0.22
CA VAL A 249 16.66 0.73 0.03
C VAL A 249 17.41 -0.26 -0.86
N GLY A 250 18.19 -1.15 -0.25
CA GLY A 250 19.01 -2.10 -0.99
C GLY A 250 20.06 -1.41 -1.88
N ILE A 251 20.57 -2.13 -2.87
CA ILE A 251 21.59 -1.58 -3.78
C ILE A 251 20.96 -0.61 -4.78
N ASP A 252 21.45 0.64 -4.78
CA ASP A 252 20.99 1.71 -5.68
C ASP A 252 19.46 1.87 -5.70
N SER A 253 18.79 1.63 -4.58
CA SER A 253 17.32 1.60 -4.48
C SER A 253 16.68 0.76 -5.60
N TRP A 254 17.28 -0.41 -5.86
CA TRP A 254 16.92 -1.31 -6.95
C TRP A 254 16.99 -0.66 -8.33
N GLY A 255 18.07 0.07 -8.58
CA GLY A 255 18.25 0.83 -9.83
C GLY A 255 17.19 1.91 -10.00
N GLY A 256 16.83 2.58 -8.91
CA GLY A 256 15.87 3.69 -8.87
C GLY A 256 14.41 3.26 -9.02
N MET A 257 14.07 1.99 -8.76
CA MET A 257 12.67 1.52 -8.82
C MET A 257 11.98 1.49 -7.46
N THR A 258 12.73 1.55 -6.35
CA THR A 258 12.17 1.43 -5.00
C THR A 258 12.03 2.80 -4.35
N GLU A 259 10.84 3.06 -3.80
CA GLU A 259 10.53 4.23 -3.00
C GLU A 259 10.00 3.80 -1.63
N ASN A 260 10.30 4.58 -0.59
CA ASN A 260 9.67 4.45 0.72
C ASN A 260 8.26 5.05 0.67
N GLY A 261 7.30 4.36 1.29
CA GLY A 261 5.91 4.74 1.27
C GLY A 261 5.19 4.38 2.56
N VAL A 262 3.89 4.66 2.59
CA VAL A 262 3.05 4.58 3.78
C VAL A 262 1.93 3.59 3.59
N LEU A 263 1.61 2.83 4.66
CA LEU A 263 0.36 2.09 4.79
C LEU A 263 -0.41 2.66 6.00
N ALA A 264 -1.69 2.99 5.79
CA ALA A 264 -2.51 3.66 6.80
C ALA A 264 -3.97 3.21 6.73
N THR A 265 -4.73 3.41 7.80
CA THR A 265 -6.17 3.10 7.83
C THR A 265 -7.01 4.13 7.08
N THR A 266 -6.53 5.36 6.96
CA THR A 266 -7.20 6.49 6.30
C THR A 266 -6.27 7.19 5.32
N VAL A 267 -6.84 7.93 4.38
CA VAL A 267 -6.07 8.77 3.45
C VAL A 267 -5.39 9.91 4.19
N ALA A 268 -6.06 10.49 5.18
CA ALA A 268 -5.50 11.57 5.99
C ALA A 268 -4.23 11.13 6.74
N ASP A 269 -4.23 9.95 7.35
CA ASP A 269 -3.03 9.40 8.00
C ASP A 269 -1.92 9.09 6.99
N ALA A 270 -2.27 8.58 5.80
CA ALA A 270 -1.30 8.35 4.74
C ALA A 270 -0.64 9.65 4.27
N ALA A 271 -1.43 10.71 4.10
CA ALA A 271 -0.96 12.04 3.74
C ALA A 271 -0.07 12.64 4.83
N LEU A 272 -0.49 12.58 6.09
CA LEU A 272 0.25 13.07 7.25
C LEU A 272 1.63 12.40 7.37
N VAL A 273 1.69 11.08 7.30
CA VAL A 273 2.97 10.35 7.43
C VAL A 273 3.85 10.57 6.20
N LEU A 274 3.26 10.62 4.99
CA LEU A 274 4.01 10.92 3.78
C LEU A 274 4.61 12.34 3.82
N SER A 275 3.87 13.34 4.31
CA SER A 275 4.35 14.73 4.44
C SER A 275 5.59 14.82 5.31
N VAL A 276 5.62 14.07 6.41
CA VAL A 276 6.79 13.96 7.32
C VAL A 276 7.95 13.24 6.63
N MET A 277 7.69 12.10 5.97
CA MET A 277 8.75 11.34 5.29
C MET A 277 9.37 12.13 4.13
N ALA A 278 8.58 12.92 3.42
CA ALA A 278 9.00 13.75 2.30
C ALA A 278 9.60 15.10 2.72
N ASP A 279 9.41 15.50 3.98
CA ASP A 279 9.69 16.88 4.45
C ASP A 279 8.93 17.93 3.60
N ARG A 280 7.64 17.67 3.38
CA ARG A 280 6.71 18.47 2.58
C ARG A 280 5.37 18.61 3.30
N PRO A 281 5.23 19.56 4.25
CA PRO A 281 4.01 19.72 5.05
C PRO A 281 2.72 19.85 4.24
N ALA A 282 2.76 20.52 3.07
CA ALA A 282 1.61 20.69 2.19
C ALA A 282 0.97 19.37 1.71
N LEU A 283 1.68 18.25 1.75
CA LEU A 283 1.10 16.94 1.41
C LEU A 283 0.07 16.45 2.44
N ALA A 284 0.09 16.98 3.66
CA ALA A 284 -0.91 16.66 4.69
C ALA A 284 -2.22 17.44 4.51
N GLU A 285 -2.22 18.50 3.71
CA GLU A 285 -3.39 19.32 3.44
C GLU A 285 -4.23 18.62 2.36
N LEU A 286 -5.43 18.17 2.77
CA LEU A 286 -6.36 17.49 1.87
C LEU A 286 -7.44 18.47 1.40
N GLU A 287 -7.37 18.84 0.13
CA GLU A 287 -8.31 19.74 -0.52
C GLU A 287 -9.20 19.00 -1.53
N THR A 288 -10.28 19.65 -1.94
CA THR A 288 -11.05 19.16 -3.08
C THR A 288 -10.27 19.43 -4.37
N PRO A 289 -9.91 18.39 -5.16
CA PRO A 289 -9.18 18.61 -6.40
C PRO A 289 -10.05 19.34 -7.43
N PRO A 290 -9.46 20.06 -8.40
CA PRO A 290 -10.18 20.56 -9.55
C PRO A 290 -10.80 19.39 -10.34
N THR A 291 -11.69 19.69 -11.30
CA THR A 291 -12.24 18.65 -12.17
C THR A 291 -11.11 17.96 -12.94
N LEU A 292 -10.95 16.65 -12.71
CA LEU A 292 -9.92 15.82 -13.31
C LEU A 292 -10.46 15.05 -14.53
N ARG A 293 -9.59 14.79 -15.49
CA ARG A 293 -9.79 13.85 -16.60
C ARG A 293 -9.18 12.50 -16.18
N ILE A 294 -10.01 11.49 -16.04
CA ILE A 294 -9.61 10.21 -15.46
C ILE A 294 -9.76 9.09 -16.48
N GLY A 295 -8.68 8.37 -16.75
CA GLY A 295 -8.70 7.15 -17.53
C GLY A 295 -9.01 5.92 -16.67
N LEU A 296 -9.94 5.06 -17.11
CA LEU A 296 -10.19 3.76 -16.51
C LEU A 296 -9.54 2.66 -17.37
N ALA A 297 -8.50 2.00 -16.85
CA ALA A 297 -7.79 0.93 -17.53
C ALA A 297 -7.93 -0.39 -16.75
N THR A 298 -8.58 -1.39 -17.34
CA THR A 298 -8.85 -2.67 -16.66
C THR A 298 -8.21 -3.87 -17.33
N ALA A 299 -7.63 -3.72 -18.53
CA ALA A 299 -6.89 -4.78 -19.20
C ALA A 299 -5.56 -5.10 -18.48
N ALA A 300 -5.29 -6.39 -18.30
CA ALA A 300 -4.04 -6.81 -17.65
C ALA A 300 -2.84 -6.49 -18.54
N PRO A 301 -1.74 -5.93 -17.97
CA PRO A 301 -0.52 -5.62 -18.72
C PRO A 301 0.26 -6.86 -19.19
N VAL A 302 -0.04 -8.01 -18.64
CA VAL A 302 0.59 -9.29 -19.00
C VAL A 302 -0.41 -10.12 -19.82
N PRO A 303 -0.05 -10.52 -21.05
CA PRO A 303 -0.91 -11.35 -21.90
C PRO A 303 -1.39 -12.61 -21.17
N PHE A 304 -2.62 -13.01 -21.46
CA PHE A 304 -3.26 -14.20 -20.88
C PHE A 304 -3.42 -14.19 -19.35
N THR A 305 -3.24 -13.03 -18.69
CA THR A 305 -3.54 -12.88 -17.27
C THR A 305 -5.03 -12.61 -17.09
N HIS A 306 -5.72 -13.51 -16.41
CA HIS A 306 -7.11 -13.31 -16.04
C HIS A 306 -7.24 -12.30 -14.91
N VAL A 307 -8.08 -11.29 -15.09
CA VAL A 307 -8.48 -10.36 -14.02
C VAL A 307 -9.82 -10.82 -13.46
N ASP A 308 -9.86 -11.15 -12.17
CA ASP A 308 -11.09 -11.54 -11.49
C ASP A 308 -12.10 -10.38 -11.51
N ARG A 309 -13.38 -10.71 -11.74
CA ARG A 309 -14.47 -9.73 -11.85
C ARG A 309 -14.59 -8.81 -10.64
N ALA A 310 -14.29 -9.30 -9.44
CA ALA A 310 -14.34 -8.47 -8.24
C ALA A 310 -13.27 -7.35 -8.25
N TRP A 311 -12.10 -7.61 -8.81
CA TRP A 311 -11.04 -6.60 -8.94
C TRP A 311 -11.36 -5.58 -10.05
N THR A 312 -11.89 -6.03 -11.17
CA THR A 312 -12.40 -5.12 -12.22
C THR A 312 -13.55 -4.26 -11.68
N ALA A 313 -14.47 -4.85 -10.91
CA ALA A 313 -15.59 -4.13 -10.29
C ALA A 313 -15.08 -3.08 -9.28
N ALA A 314 -14.01 -3.36 -8.54
CA ALA A 314 -13.40 -2.39 -7.62
C ALA A 314 -12.86 -1.15 -8.38
N ALA A 315 -12.17 -1.34 -9.51
CA ALA A 315 -11.70 -0.23 -10.33
C ALA A 315 -12.87 0.58 -10.94
N ARG A 316 -13.91 -0.10 -11.43
CA ARG A 316 -15.12 0.57 -11.95
C ARG A 316 -15.86 1.35 -10.86
N LYS A 317 -15.91 0.80 -9.65
CA LYS A 317 -16.51 1.49 -8.50
C LYS A 317 -15.75 2.77 -8.16
N ALA A 318 -14.41 2.73 -8.12
CA ALA A 318 -13.59 3.93 -7.93
C ALA A 318 -13.84 4.97 -9.03
N ALA A 319 -13.96 4.52 -10.30
CA ALA A 319 -14.32 5.37 -11.43
C ALA A 319 -15.71 5.99 -11.28
N SER A 320 -16.69 5.23 -10.80
CA SER A 320 -18.06 5.75 -10.54
C SER A 320 -18.08 6.76 -9.40
N LEU A 321 -17.31 6.54 -8.32
CA LEU A 321 -17.17 7.52 -7.23
C LEU A 321 -16.54 8.82 -7.73
N ALA A 322 -15.51 8.75 -8.56
CA ALA A 322 -14.90 9.91 -9.18
C ALA A 322 -15.90 10.66 -10.11
N ALA A 323 -16.63 9.94 -10.94
CA ALA A 323 -17.67 10.54 -11.80
C ALA A 323 -18.77 11.20 -10.97
N GLY A 324 -19.23 10.56 -9.89
CA GLY A 324 -20.20 11.12 -8.94
C GLY A 324 -19.72 12.39 -8.22
N ALA A 325 -18.40 12.54 -8.09
CA ALA A 325 -17.75 13.74 -7.55
C ALA A 325 -17.52 14.85 -8.60
N GLY A 326 -17.94 14.65 -9.84
CA GLY A 326 -17.86 15.65 -10.92
C GLY A 326 -16.62 15.56 -11.81
N HIS A 327 -15.84 14.48 -11.71
CA HIS A 327 -14.69 14.27 -12.59
C HIS A 327 -15.11 13.65 -13.94
N ALA A 328 -14.37 13.96 -15.01
CA ALA A 328 -14.58 13.38 -16.33
C ALA A 328 -13.89 12.01 -16.42
N VAL A 329 -14.66 10.93 -16.51
CA VAL A 329 -14.12 9.56 -16.56
C VAL A 329 -14.36 8.92 -17.92
N ALA A 330 -13.32 8.35 -18.52
CA ALA A 330 -13.40 7.62 -19.78
C ALA A 330 -12.66 6.26 -19.69
N VAL A 331 -13.11 5.25 -20.43
CA VAL A 331 -12.37 4.00 -20.60
C VAL A 331 -11.16 4.28 -21.49
N ALA A 332 -9.97 4.07 -20.97
CA ALA A 332 -8.71 4.36 -21.66
C ALA A 332 -7.61 3.42 -21.16
N GLU A 333 -7.24 2.45 -21.98
CA GLU A 333 -6.22 1.48 -21.62
C GLU A 333 -4.80 2.05 -21.68
N LEU A 334 -3.93 1.58 -20.80
CA LEU A 334 -2.55 2.03 -20.69
C LEU A 334 -1.64 1.41 -21.76
N PRO A 335 -0.62 2.14 -22.24
CA PRO A 335 0.34 1.65 -23.24
C PRO A 335 1.45 0.78 -22.60
N TYR A 336 1.16 -0.47 -22.29
CA TYR A 336 2.08 -1.39 -21.60
C TYR A 336 3.21 -1.97 -22.45
N GLN A 337 3.30 -1.67 -23.76
CA GLN A 337 4.25 -2.30 -24.69
C GLN A 337 5.69 -2.20 -24.20
N GLY A 338 6.33 -3.37 -24.03
CA GLY A 338 7.72 -3.48 -23.58
C GLY A 338 7.92 -3.38 -22.07
N ALA A 339 6.93 -2.90 -21.29
CA ALA A 339 7.07 -2.72 -19.84
C ALA A 339 7.30 -4.05 -19.11
N THR A 340 6.52 -5.07 -19.40
CA THR A 340 6.66 -6.40 -18.76
C THR A 340 8.05 -7.00 -18.96
N PHE A 341 8.62 -6.88 -20.16
CA PHE A 341 9.97 -7.36 -20.44
C PHE A 341 11.04 -6.56 -19.68
N ALA A 342 10.96 -5.22 -19.73
CA ALA A 342 11.89 -4.34 -19.03
C ALA A 342 11.87 -4.57 -17.51
N LEU A 343 10.68 -4.82 -16.94
CA LEU A 343 10.48 -5.14 -15.53
C LEU A 343 11.08 -6.51 -15.16
N ALA A 344 10.83 -7.55 -15.97
CA ALA A 344 11.35 -8.89 -15.72
C ALA A 344 12.88 -8.91 -15.68
N LEU A 345 13.54 -8.21 -16.62
CA LEU A 345 15.00 -8.08 -16.66
C LEU A 345 15.55 -7.39 -15.39
N ARG A 346 14.92 -6.30 -14.97
CA ARG A 346 15.35 -5.54 -13.79
C ARG A 346 15.10 -6.29 -12.50
N TRP A 347 14.00 -7.01 -12.41
CA TRP A 347 13.68 -7.81 -11.22
C TRP A 347 14.76 -8.85 -10.93
N VAL A 348 15.16 -9.64 -11.94
CA VAL A 348 16.23 -10.64 -11.76
C VAL A 348 17.62 -9.98 -11.59
N ALA A 349 17.90 -8.88 -12.32
CA ALA A 349 19.17 -8.18 -12.24
C ALA A 349 19.41 -7.57 -10.85
N ASN A 350 18.39 -6.94 -10.26
CA ASN A 350 18.50 -6.36 -8.92
C ASN A 350 18.64 -7.45 -7.84
N ALA A 351 17.96 -8.59 -7.97
CA ALA A 351 18.18 -9.72 -7.08
C ALA A 351 19.64 -10.25 -7.15
N ALA A 352 20.27 -10.21 -8.31
CA ALA A 352 21.67 -10.59 -8.45
C ALA A 352 22.62 -9.59 -7.77
N ARG A 353 22.33 -8.29 -7.84
CA ARG A 353 23.10 -7.25 -7.15
C ARG A 353 22.99 -7.40 -5.64
N GLU A 354 21.77 -7.52 -5.09
CA GLU A 354 21.53 -7.76 -3.66
C GLU A 354 22.26 -9.03 -3.17
N ALA A 355 22.12 -10.14 -3.89
CA ALA A 355 22.75 -11.40 -3.53
C ALA A 355 24.30 -11.36 -3.56
N ALA A 356 24.90 -10.38 -4.23
CA ALA A 356 26.35 -10.20 -4.29
C ALA A 356 26.94 -9.48 -3.06
N THR A 357 26.11 -8.82 -2.25
CA THR A 357 26.55 -8.00 -1.11
C THR A 357 26.28 -8.64 0.24
N VAL A 358 25.55 -9.76 0.28
CA VAL A 358 25.23 -10.41 1.55
C VAL A 358 26.44 -11.08 2.18
N PRO A 359 26.58 -11.00 3.52
CA PRO A 359 27.72 -11.62 4.23
C PRO A 359 27.69 -13.16 4.26
N TYR A 360 26.48 -13.78 4.12
CA TYR A 360 26.30 -15.24 4.23
C TYR A 360 25.53 -15.80 3.02
N PRO A 361 26.10 -15.80 1.80
CA PRO A 361 25.38 -16.18 0.56
C PRO A 361 24.89 -17.64 0.57
N GLU A 362 25.51 -18.53 1.33
CA GLU A 362 25.07 -19.92 1.49
C GLU A 362 23.71 -20.05 2.20
N ARG A 363 23.28 -19.03 2.96
CA ARG A 363 22.01 -18.99 3.68
C ARG A 363 20.85 -18.42 2.88
N LEU A 364 21.10 -17.96 1.64
CA LEU A 364 20.04 -17.51 0.72
C LEU A 364 19.00 -18.60 0.50
N GLN A 365 17.73 -18.21 0.44
CA GLN A 365 16.64 -19.13 0.09
C GLN A 365 16.82 -19.70 -1.33
N PRO A 366 16.43 -20.96 -1.60
CA PRO A 366 16.59 -21.59 -2.91
C PRO A 366 15.96 -20.77 -4.06
N ARG A 367 14.76 -20.20 -3.83
CA ARG A 367 14.07 -19.36 -4.84
C ARG A 367 14.88 -18.09 -5.16
N THR A 368 15.52 -17.48 -4.18
CA THR A 368 16.34 -16.28 -4.35
C THR A 368 17.67 -16.59 -5.03
N ARG A 369 18.33 -17.72 -4.69
CA ARG A 369 19.54 -18.18 -5.39
C ARG A 369 19.29 -18.38 -6.87
N THR A 370 18.18 -19.03 -7.24
CA THR A 370 17.79 -19.23 -8.64
C THR A 370 17.52 -17.91 -9.35
N HIS A 371 16.78 -17.01 -8.68
CA HIS A 371 16.44 -15.69 -9.22
C HIS A 371 17.69 -14.84 -9.47
N ALA A 372 18.63 -14.82 -8.51
CA ALA A 372 19.90 -14.13 -8.62
C ALA A 372 20.83 -14.76 -9.70
N ALA A 373 20.80 -16.08 -9.87
CA ALA A 373 21.59 -16.75 -10.91
C ALA A 373 21.15 -16.31 -12.32
N LEU A 374 19.83 -16.24 -12.56
CA LEU A 374 19.28 -15.67 -13.81
C LEU A 374 19.65 -14.19 -13.96
N GLY A 375 19.60 -13.44 -12.88
CA GLY A 375 20.00 -12.03 -12.87
C GLY A 375 21.46 -11.81 -13.25
N ARG A 376 22.37 -12.66 -12.76
CA ARG A 376 23.79 -12.62 -13.19
C ARG A 376 23.95 -12.85 -14.70
N LEU A 377 23.17 -13.75 -15.28
CA LEU A 377 23.17 -13.96 -16.73
C LEU A 377 22.66 -12.71 -17.47
N VAL A 378 21.56 -12.14 -17.02
CA VAL A 378 20.98 -10.90 -17.60
C VAL A 378 21.98 -9.75 -17.54
N LEU A 379 22.68 -9.56 -16.42
CA LEU A 379 23.70 -8.51 -16.27
C LEU A 379 24.87 -8.72 -17.24
N LYS A 380 25.32 -9.97 -17.46
CA LYS A 380 26.39 -10.29 -18.41
C LYS A 380 26.01 -9.99 -19.87
N THR A 381 24.74 -10.11 -20.22
CA THR A 381 24.26 -9.88 -21.60
C THR A 381 24.01 -8.41 -21.94
N GLY A 382 24.05 -7.50 -20.96
CA GLY A 382 23.76 -6.08 -21.15
C GLY A 382 22.33 -5.78 -21.63
N LEU A 383 21.37 -6.69 -21.35
CA LEU A 383 19.97 -6.53 -21.76
C LEU A 383 19.21 -5.45 -20.98
N VAL A 384 19.68 -5.06 -19.80
CA VAL A 384 19.11 -3.94 -19.03
C VAL A 384 19.64 -2.64 -19.59
N ARG A 385 18.77 -1.85 -20.27
CA ARG A 385 19.15 -0.61 -20.92
C ARG A 385 18.21 0.53 -20.49
N SER A 386 18.75 1.75 -20.26
CA SER A 386 17.95 2.94 -19.90
C SER A 386 16.90 3.25 -20.97
N GLY A 387 17.24 3.27 -22.24
CA GLY A 387 16.31 3.56 -23.32
C GLY A 387 15.09 2.63 -23.44
N GLN A 388 15.01 1.54 -22.66
CA GLN A 388 13.76 0.78 -22.50
C GLN A 388 12.75 1.57 -21.68
N VAL A 389 13.22 2.23 -20.60
CA VAL A 389 12.37 3.03 -19.71
C VAL A 389 11.94 4.29 -20.42
N ASP A 390 12.86 4.99 -21.08
CA ASP A 390 12.60 6.25 -21.79
C ASP A 390 11.46 6.10 -22.82
N ARG A 391 11.44 4.99 -23.57
CA ARG A 391 10.37 4.71 -24.54
C ARG A 391 9.02 4.41 -23.91
N ILE A 392 9.02 3.80 -22.71
CA ILE A 392 7.77 3.53 -21.96
C ILE A 392 7.25 4.82 -21.38
N GLU A 393 8.13 5.61 -20.80
CA GLU A 393 7.82 6.91 -20.22
C GLU A 393 7.26 7.88 -21.26
N ALA A 394 7.87 8.01 -22.45
CA ALA A 394 7.36 8.82 -23.53
C ALA A 394 5.89 8.48 -23.88
N ARG A 395 5.56 7.19 -24.02
CA ARG A 395 4.16 6.78 -24.29
C ARG A 395 3.20 7.05 -23.15
N LEU A 396 3.69 7.00 -21.90
CA LEU A 396 2.87 7.38 -20.74
C LEU A 396 2.66 8.90 -20.71
N LEU A 397 3.65 9.71 -21.04
CA LEU A 397 3.49 11.15 -21.17
C LEU A 397 2.42 11.49 -22.21
N ASP A 398 2.44 10.88 -23.40
CA ASP A 398 1.39 11.03 -24.43
C ASP A 398 -0.01 10.64 -23.91
N TYR A 399 -0.10 9.60 -23.05
CA TYR A 399 -1.34 9.20 -22.38
C TYR A 399 -1.82 10.30 -21.42
N PHE A 400 -0.92 10.84 -20.60
CA PHE A 400 -1.22 11.84 -19.58
C PHE A 400 -1.39 13.27 -20.12
N GLU A 401 -1.14 13.53 -21.40
CA GLU A 401 -1.61 14.75 -22.05
C GLU A 401 -3.16 14.82 -22.08
N ARG A 402 -3.84 13.66 -22.12
CA ARG A 402 -5.29 13.54 -22.18
C ARG A 402 -5.95 13.27 -20.84
N TYR A 403 -5.22 12.71 -19.89
CA TYR A 403 -5.72 12.30 -18.58
C TYR A 403 -4.81 12.83 -17.48
N ASP A 404 -5.39 13.16 -16.33
CA ASP A 404 -4.65 13.65 -15.16
C ASP A 404 -4.35 12.50 -14.18
N VAL A 405 -5.26 11.50 -14.14
CA VAL A 405 -5.15 10.29 -13.31
C VAL A 405 -5.61 9.07 -14.10
N VAL A 406 -5.02 7.93 -13.83
CA VAL A 406 -5.55 6.64 -14.29
C VAL A 406 -5.99 5.79 -13.11
N ILE A 407 -7.15 5.14 -13.26
CA ILE A 407 -7.68 4.15 -12.32
C ILE A 407 -7.49 2.76 -12.90
N THR A 408 -6.90 1.83 -12.13
CA THR A 408 -6.78 0.42 -12.48
C THR A 408 -7.23 -0.46 -11.32
N PRO A 409 -7.49 -1.76 -11.52
CA PRO A 409 -7.41 -2.69 -10.40
C PRO A 409 -6.03 -2.62 -9.74
N THR A 410 -5.95 -2.72 -8.40
CA THR A 410 -4.62 -2.84 -7.77
C THR A 410 -4.00 -4.22 -8.06
N LEU A 411 -4.82 -5.26 -8.01
CA LEU A 411 -4.43 -6.65 -8.23
C LEU A 411 -5.33 -7.30 -9.29
N ALA A 412 -4.89 -8.42 -9.87
CA ALA A 412 -5.70 -9.18 -10.81
C ALA A 412 -6.55 -10.27 -10.12
N THR A 413 -6.05 -10.83 -9.00
CA THR A 413 -6.71 -11.91 -8.25
C THR A 413 -6.44 -11.76 -6.76
N ALA A 414 -7.12 -12.57 -5.93
CA ALA A 414 -6.80 -12.67 -4.51
C ALA A 414 -5.32 -13.08 -4.31
N PRO A 415 -4.69 -12.66 -3.19
CA PRO A 415 -3.31 -13.02 -2.91
C PRO A 415 -3.10 -14.54 -2.83
N PRO A 416 -1.87 -15.01 -3.00
CA PRO A 416 -1.54 -16.42 -2.81
C PRO A 416 -1.91 -16.90 -1.41
N ARG A 417 -2.27 -18.20 -1.29
CA ARG A 417 -2.55 -18.82 0.02
C ARG A 417 -1.36 -18.65 0.96
N ALA A 418 -1.65 -18.42 2.24
CA ALA A 418 -0.63 -18.36 3.30
C ALA A 418 0.00 -19.73 3.52
N ARG A 419 1.21 -19.90 2.99
CA ARG A 419 2.01 -21.15 3.05
C ARG A 419 3.50 -20.84 2.89
N ASN A 420 4.35 -21.85 3.06
CA ASN A 420 5.80 -21.73 2.88
C ASN A 420 6.17 -21.60 1.39
N TRP A 421 6.06 -20.40 0.85
CA TRP A 421 6.43 -20.09 -0.53
C TRP A 421 7.93 -20.17 -0.74
N HIS A 422 8.74 -19.89 0.28
CA HIS A 422 10.20 -19.97 0.22
C HIS A 422 10.74 -21.39 -0.08
N THR A 423 9.96 -22.43 0.23
CA THR A 423 10.33 -23.83 -0.09
C THR A 423 9.84 -24.29 -1.45
N ARG A 424 9.03 -23.48 -2.15
CA ARG A 424 8.47 -23.87 -3.46
C ARG A 424 9.45 -23.58 -4.60
N PRO A 425 9.31 -24.30 -5.73
CA PRO A 425 10.11 -24.04 -6.91
C PRO A 425 10.05 -22.58 -7.33
N TRP A 426 11.17 -22.06 -7.84
CA TRP A 426 11.27 -20.67 -8.30
C TRP A 426 10.16 -20.30 -9.30
N LEU A 427 9.89 -21.15 -10.30
CA LEU A 427 8.86 -20.89 -11.31
C LEU A 427 7.46 -20.73 -10.68
N ALA A 428 7.12 -21.52 -9.65
CA ALA A 428 5.84 -21.40 -8.94
C ALA A 428 5.71 -20.04 -8.24
N ASN A 429 6.80 -19.53 -7.66
CA ASN A 429 6.84 -18.19 -7.07
C ASN A 429 6.67 -17.10 -8.13
N VAL A 430 7.39 -17.18 -9.26
CA VAL A 430 7.27 -16.21 -10.36
C VAL A 430 5.85 -16.16 -10.91
N LEU A 431 5.29 -17.34 -11.26
CA LEU A 431 3.93 -17.41 -11.79
C LEU A 431 2.88 -16.89 -10.81
N ALA A 432 3.03 -17.20 -9.52
CA ALA A 432 2.13 -16.66 -8.50
C ALA A 432 2.17 -15.13 -8.47
N ASN A 433 3.37 -14.53 -8.46
CA ASN A 433 3.53 -13.07 -8.42
C ASN A 433 2.97 -12.38 -9.68
N VAL A 434 3.35 -12.86 -10.86
CA VAL A 434 2.94 -12.27 -12.13
C VAL A 434 1.42 -12.32 -12.33
N ARG A 435 0.78 -13.43 -11.91
CA ARG A 435 -0.66 -13.60 -12.08
C ARG A 435 -1.50 -12.74 -11.14
N PHE A 436 -1.02 -12.49 -9.91
CA PHE A 436 -1.87 -11.78 -8.97
C PHE A 436 -1.61 -10.27 -8.91
N SER A 437 -0.40 -9.77 -9.21
CA SER A 437 -0.05 -8.35 -9.06
C SER A 437 0.54 -7.72 -10.33
N PRO A 438 -0.11 -7.81 -11.50
CA PRO A 438 0.46 -7.30 -12.74
C PRO A 438 0.38 -5.77 -12.90
N PHE A 439 -0.54 -5.09 -12.20
CA PHE A 439 -0.85 -3.67 -12.42
C PHE A 439 0.10 -2.69 -11.71
N THR A 440 0.78 -3.13 -10.66
CA THR A 440 1.58 -2.23 -9.81
C THR A 440 2.98 -1.91 -10.35
N PRO A 441 3.72 -2.83 -11.06
CA PRO A 441 5.14 -2.63 -11.33
C PRO A 441 5.49 -1.52 -12.34
N LEU A 442 4.56 -1.15 -13.24
CA LEU A 442 4.78 -0.09 -14.22
C LEU A 442 5.21 1.22 -13.56
N TRP A 443 4.54 1.58 -12.46
CA TRP A 443 4.77 2.83 -11.71
C TRP A 443 6.11 2.87 -10.97
N ASN A 444 6.71 1.71 -10.72
CA ASN A 444 8.08 1.60 -10.21
C ASN A 444 9.11 1.79 -11.32
N LEU A 445 8.84 1.18 -12.49
CA LEU A 445 9.74 1.26 -13.63
C LEU A 445 9.98 2.70 -14.06
N VAL A 446 8.90 3.48 -14.17
CA VAL A 446 8.97 4.89 -14.53
C VAL A 446 9.19 5.84 -13.33
N GLY A 447 9.04 5.35 -12.09
CA GLY A 447 9.24 6.15 -10.89
C GLY A 447 8.10 7.11 -10.56
N TRP A 448 6.88 6.89 -11.08
CA TRP A 448 5.73 7.78 -10.92
C TRP A 448 4.85 7.40 -9.74
N PRO A 449 4.17 8.36 -9.07
CA PRO A 449 3.38 8.09 -7.87
C PRO A 449 2.16 7.22 -8.16
N ALA A 450 1.78 6.42 -7.15
CA ALA A 450 0.56 5.63 -7.19
C ALA A 450 0.06 5.29 -5.78
N ILE A 451 -1.26 5.25 -5.60
CA ILE A 451 -1.94 4.92 -4.34
C ILE A 451 -2.93 3.78 -4.57
N SER A 452 -3.01 2.86 -3.62
CA SER A 452 -4.04 1.82 -3.54
C SER A 452 -5.08 2.19 -2.50
N VAL A 453 -6.35 2.20 -2.87
CA VAL A 453 -7.48 2.54 -2.00
C VAL A 453 -8.47 1.39 -1.90
N PRO A 454 -8.98 1.06 -0.69
CA PRO A 454 -9.97 0.00 -0.50
C PRO A 454 -11.29 0.30 -1.21
N MET A 455 -11.88 -0.69 -1.91
CA MET A 455 -13.14 -0.54 -2.65
C MET A 455 -14.21 -1.56 -2.25
N GLY A 456 -14.00 -2.30 -1.17
CA GLY A 456 -14.92 -3.30 -0.66
C GLY A 456 -14.28 -4.66 -0.44
N THR A 457 -15.08 -5.73 -0.50
CA THR A 457 -14.65 -7.10 -0.22
C THR A 457 -15.01 -8.05 -1.36
N HIS A 458 -14.14 -9.00 -1.62
CA HIS A 458 -14.37 -10.05 -2.61
C HIS A 458 -15.47 -11.01 -2.13
N PRO A 459 -16.55 -11.23 -2.89
CA PRO A 459 -17.76 -11.93 -2.41
C PRO A 459 -17.53 -13.38 -2.01
N ARG A 460 -16.57 -14.08 -2.64
CA ARG A 460 -16.29 -15.50 -2.34
C ARG A 460 -15.23 -15.73 -1.28
N THR A 461 -14.32 -14.79 -1.09
CA THR A 461 -13.16 -15.00 -0.19
C THR A 461 -13.20 -14.16 1.07
N GLY A 462 -14.04 -13.11 1.11
CA GLY A 462 -14.06 -12.12 2.18
C GLY A 462 -12.78 -11.27 2.25
N MET A 463 -11.88 -11.40 1.26
CA MET A 463 -10.67 -10.59 1.16
C MET A 463 -11.00 -9.19 0.67
N PRO A 464 -10.29 -8.16 1.12
CA PRO A 464 -10.43 -6.83 0.55
C PRO A 464 -10.15 -6.83 -0.96
N VAL A 465 -10.80 -5.91 -1.67
CA VAL A 465 -10.49 -5.53 -3.05
C VAL A 465 -10.21 -4.02 -3.09
N ALA A 466 -9.35 -3.60 -4.00
CA ALA A 466 -8.86 -2.23 -4.06
C ALA A 466 -8.70 -1.75 -5.50
N ALA A 467 -8.80 -0.44 -5.69
CA ALA A 467 -8.41 0.24 -6.91
C ALA A 467 -7.06 0.94 -6.70
N GLN A 468 -6.29 1.06 -7.76
CA GLN A 468 -5.06 1.84 -7.81
C GLN A 468 -5.31 3.11 -8.61
N LEU A 469 -4.93 4.24 -8.05
CA LEU A 469 -4.87 5.53 -8.72
C LEU A 469 -3.39 5.82 -9.01
N ALA A 470 -3.08 6.29 -10.20
CA ALA A 470 -1.72 6.68 -10.55
C ALA A 470 -1.73 7.91 -11.47
N GLY A 471 -0.66 8.68 -11.42
CA GLY A 471 -0.52 9.91 -12.18
C GLY A 471 0.92 10.19 -12.59
N PRO A 472 1.15 11.26 -13.36
CA PRO A 472 2.48 11.69 -13.76
C PRO A 472 3.34 12.15 -12.56
N PRO A 473 4.63 12.41 -12.75
CA PRO A 473 5.50 12.92 -11.68
C PRO A 473 4.92 14.16 -10.99
N GLY A 474 4.96 14.21 -9.66
CA GLY A 474 4.47 15.32 -8.85
C GLY A 474 2.95 15.33 -8.61
N SER A 475 2.23 14.25 -8.96
CA SER A 475 0.78 14.17 -8.75
C SER A 475 0.36 13.61 -7.39
N GLU A 476 1.26 13.51 -6.41
CA GLU A 476 0.96 12.94 -5.09
C GLU A 476 -0.23 13.62 -4.41
N SER A 477 -0.25 14.96 -4.36
CA SER A 477 -1.38 15.71 -3.78
C SER A 477 -2.68 15.42 -4.52
N THR A 478 -2.67 15.43 -5.86
CA THR A 478 -3.85 15.09 -6.69
C THR A 478 -4.38 13.69 -6.37
N LEU A 479 -3.48 12.70 -6.24
CA LEU A 479 -3.86 11.32 -5.90
C LEU A 479 -4.42 11.20 -4.47
N LEU A 480 -3.84 11.91 -3.50
CA LEU A 480 -4.31 11.96 -2.12
C LEU A 480 -5.68 12.66 -2.03
N HIS A 481 -5.85 13.81 -2.69
CA HIS A 481 -7.12 14.54 -2.72
C HIS A 481 -8.25 13.71 -3.33
N LEU A 482 -8.01 13.06 -4.48
CA LEU A 482 -8.98 12.18 -5.12
C LEU A 482 -9.31 10.96 -4.23
N ALA A 483 -8.29 10.36 -3.59
CA ALA A 483 -8.49 9.25 -2.67
C ALA A 483 -9.30 9.65 -1.44
N ALA A 484 -9.05 10.84 -0.86
CA ALA A 484 -9.80 11.38 0.27
C ALA A 484 -11.27 11.67 -0.09
N GLN A 485 -11.52 12.18 -1.29
CA GLN A 485 -12.87 12.38 -1.82
C GLN A 485 -13.62 11.05 -1.96
N MET A 486 -12.94 9.99 -2.44
CA MET A 486 -13.51 8.64 -2.49
C MET A 486 -13.79 8.06 -1.10
N GLU A 487 -12.88 8.27 -0.11
CA GLU A 487 -13.07 7.85 1.27
C GLU A 487 -14.27 8.52 1.91
N THR A 488 -14.45 9.82 1.68
CA THR A 488 -15.59 10.60 2.16
C THR A 488 -16.91 10.14 1.53
N ALA A 489 -16.92 9.94 0.21
CA ALA A 489 -18.11 9.50 -0.50
C ALA A 489 -18.54 8.06 -0.13
N GLN A 490 -17.57 7.21 0.16
CA GLN A 490 -17.81 5.82 0.57
C GLN A 490 -16.74 5.34 1.56
N PRO A 491 -16.93 5.59 2.86
CA PRO A 491 -16.05 5.10 3.90
C PRO A 491 -15.91 3.56 3.86
N TRP A 492 -14.72 3.06 4.08
CA TRP A 492 -14.45 1.63 4.19
C TRP A 492 -14.23 1.20 5.64
N LYS A 493 -14.41 -0.09 5.90
CA LYS A 493 -14.03 -0.68 7.18
C LYS A 493 -12.51 -0.60 7.32
N ARG A 494 -12.02 0.15 8.31
CA ARG A 494 -10.59 0.50 8.48
C ARG A 494 -9.72 -0.69 8.90
N THR A 495 -10.27 -1.61 9.71
CA THR A 495 -9.55 -2.78 10.23
C THR A 495 -10.43 -4.02 10.19
N SER A 496 -9.81 -5.19 10.30
CA SER A 496 -10.52 -6.48 10.41
C SER A 496 -11.07 -6.75 11.82
N ALA A 497 -10.65 -5.96 12.79
CA ALA A 497 -11.06 -6.10 14.20
C ALA A 497 -12.47 -5.59 14.44
#